data_8d779c697738f8cb5c6837c3ded2165c
#
_entry.id   8d779c697738f8cb5c6837c3ded2165c
#
_cell.length_a   1.000
_cell.length_b   1.000
_cell.length_c   1.000
_cell.angle_alpha   90.00
_cell.angle_beta   90.00
_cell.angle_gamma   90.00
#
_symmetry.space_group_name_H-M   'P 1'
#
loop_
_entity.id
_entity.type
_entity.pdbx_description
1 polymer ?
#
loop_
_entity_poly.entity_id
_entity_poly.type
_entity_poly.pdbx_seq_one_letter_code
_entity_poly.pdbx_strand_id
1 'polypeptide(L)'
;MIINQWYVAADCGEVTSEAPRKVRLCGLDFTLFRDAAGTAHCISDVCVHRGASLGEGRMEKGCVECPYHGWQFDGAGNVVRIPSLPAGTPIPRRARVDSYPVVERYGWIWVFLGDLPEAERPPLPDFPEYEDSANWRTIRGDWHWKANYARVVENGLDFSHAPFVHPSFGDRDRAEIHDFEIEADQWSARAKVTYIPPLPRGVWKLMRKERTPVQAQPGFHLSGATMRLDVWLTQTWHMVIFDVNTPVDETTTHTRWIMARNFFRSPLFDGDSRKRTLRIFEQDTVIVEKICPEIVPTDLREELSVKSDGLMNAFRQRRRELIERGWAIDVDMLRQHIDGKRALVIPSPERRASNGKNFVLKTVPLIPARREPALQTAAQ
;
A
#
# COMPACT_ATOMS: atom_id res chain seq x y z
N MET A 1 9.64 -6.24 1.86
CA MET A 1 8.55 -5.45 2.50
C MET A 1 9.17 -4.35 3.34
N ILE A 2 8.61 -3.15 3.33
CA ILE A 2 9.18 -1.95 3.97
C ILE A 2 8.30 -1.56 5.16
N ILE A 3 8.87 -1.32 6.33
CA ILE A 3 8.19 -0.72 7.48
C ILE A 3 8.36 0.81 7.48
N ASN A 4 7.78 1.48 8.46
CA ASN A 4 7.76 2.95 8.52
C ASN A 4 7.06 3.58 7.31
N GLN A 5 6.01 2.88 6.85
CA GLN A 5 5.15 3.30 5.73
C GLN A 5 3.67 3.14 6.09
N TRP A 6 2.84 3.91 5.39
CA TRP A 6 1.40 3.72 5.41
C TRP A 6 0.98 2.62 4.44
N TYR A 7 0.02 1.79 4.83
CA TYR A 7 -0.61 0.78 3.98
C TYR A 7 -2.13 0.83 4.14
N VAL A 8 -2.86 0.59 3.06
CA VAL A 8 -4.31 0.45 3.14
C VAL A 8 -4.65 -0.95 3.61
N ALA A 9 -5.30 -1.04 4.77
CA ALA A 9 -5.62 -2.31 5.40
C ALA A 9 -7.02 -2.83 5.02
N ALA A 10 -8.00 -1.91 4.89
CA ALA A 10 -9.39 -2.25 4.59
C ALA A 10 -10.14 -1.06 3.97
N ASP A 11 -11.31 -1.30 3.40
CA ASP A 11 -12.30 -0.25 3.20
C ASP A 11 -12.93 0.16 4.54
N CYS A 12 -13.26 1.45 4.71
CA CYS A 12 -13.83 1.94 5.98
C CYS A 12 -15.11 1.20 6.37
N GLY A 13 -15.94 0.81 5.39
CA GLY A 13 -17.17 0.06 5.61
C GLY A 13 -16.97 -1.41 6.00
N GLU A 14 -15.77 -1.95 5.83
CA GLU A 14 -15.46 -3.34 6.21
C GLU A 14 -15.09 -3.49 7.69
N VAL A 15 -14.82 -2.39 8.40
CA VAL A 15 -14.43 -2.39 9.81
C VAL A 15 -15.57 -1.80 10.62
N THR A 16 -16.21 -2.64 11.43
CA THR A 16 -17.41 -2.30 12.23
C THR A 16 -17.10 -2.37 13.72
N SER A 17 -18.05 -1.93 14.56
CA SER A 17 -18.01 -2.10 16.00
C SER A 17 -18.60 -3.46 16.48
N GLU A 18 -19.12 -4.27 15.55
CA GLU A 18 -19.80 -5.54 15.87
C GLU A 18 -18.82 -6.70 16.02
N ALA A 19 -17.78 -6.72 15.17
CA ALA A 19 -16.76 -7.76 15.17
C ALA A 19 -15.37 -7.19 14.81
N PRO A 20 -14.30 -7.73 15.40
CA PRO A 20 -12.95 -7.43 14.95
C PRO A 20 -12.72 -8.04 13.55
N ARG A 21 -11.86 -7.41 12.77
CA ARG A 21 -11.50 -7.87 11.43
C ARG A 21 -10.00 -8.19 11.37
N LYS A 22 -9.69 -9.43 11.06
CA LYS A 22 -8.32 -9.86 10.79
C LYS A 22 -7.91 -9.44 9.39
N VAL A 23 -6.73 -8.85 9.27
CA VAL A 23 -6.11 -8.49 7.98
C VAL A 23 -4.65 -8.91 7.96
N ARG A 24 -4.13 -9.24 6.77
CA ARG A 24 -2.73 -9.61 6.58
C ARG A 24 -2.01 -8.54 5.77
N LEU A 25 -0.93 -8.01 6.33
CA LEU A 25 -0.11 -6.94 5.75
C LEU A 25 1.36 -7.28 5.99
N CYS A 26 2.20 -7.15 4.96
CA CYS A 26 3.65 -7.40 5.07
C CYS A 26 4.00 -8.77 5.69
N GLY A 27 3.21 -9.81 5.41
CA GLY A 27 3.42 -11.18 5.91
C GLY A 27 2.96 -11.41 7.34
N LEU A 28 2.36 -10.44 8.01
CA LEU A 28 1.90 -10.52 9.40
C LEU A 28 0.40 -10.22 9.51
N ASP A 29 -0.22 -10.74 10.57
CA ASP A 29 -1.64 -10.55 10.83
C ASP A 29 -1.88 -9.41 11.83
N PHE A 30 -2.90 -8.61 11.55
CA PHE A 30 -3.35 -7.47 12.36
C PHE A 30 -4.85 -7.57 12.62
N THR A 31 -5.29 -6.96 13.70
CA THR A 31 -6.70 -6.86 14.07
C THR A 31 -7.16 -5.42 13.94
N LEU A 32 -8.13 -5.18 13.05
CA LEU A 32 -8.83 -3.91 12.90
C LEU A 32 -10.16 -3.99 13.64
N PHE A 33 -10.56 -2.91 14.28
CA PHE A 33 -11.87 -2.80 14.94
C PHE A 33 -12.26 -1.35 15.16
N ARG A 34 -13.53 -1.10 15.48
CA ARG A 34 -13.98 0.22 15.95
C ARG A 34 -14.33 0.14 17.42
N ASP A 35 -13.89 1.12 18.18
CA ASP A 35 -14.29 1.27 19.58
C ASP A 35 -15.74 1.77 19.71
N ALA A 36 -16.19 1.98 20.94
CA ALA A 36 -17.56 2.44 21.24
C ALA A 36 -17.86 3.85 20.70
N ALA A 37 -16.83 4.66 20.42
CA ALA A 37 -16.96 5.98 19.80
C ALA A 37 -16.96 5.92 18.26
N GLY A 38 -16.76 4.72 17.68
CA GLY A 38 -16.65 4.52 16.23
C GLY A 38 -15.26 4.78 15.67
N THR A 39 -14.27 5.06 16.49
CA THR A 39 -12.88 5.27 16.06
C THR A 39 -12.26 3.96 15.62
N ALA A 40 -11.63 3.94 14.46
CA ALA A 40 -10.94 2.76 13.94
C ALA A 40 -9.56 2.60 14.60
N HIS A 41 -9.24 1.37 14.97
CA HIS A 41 -7.97 0.99 15.59
C HIS A 41 -7.34 -0.20 14.85
N CYS A 42 -6.01 -0.29 14.97
CA CYS A 42 -5.22 -1.41 14.49
C CYS A 42 -4.25 -1.87 15.58
N ILE A 43 -4.31 -3.15 15.92
CA ILE A 43 -3.38 -3.78 16.87
C ILE A 43 -2.79 -5.04 16.24
N SER A 44 -1.66 -5.50 16.77
CA SER A 44 -1.12 -6.82 16.42
C SER A 44 -2.15 -7.91 16.72
N ASP A 45 -2.31 -8.87 15.81
CA ASP A 45 -3.30 -9.95 15.95
C ASP A 45 -2.93 -10.99 17.03
N VAL A 46 -1.68 -11.02 17.47
CA VAL A 46 -1.16 -12.05 18.37
C VAL A 46 -1.39 -11.65 19.83
N CYS A 47 -2.30 -12.35 20.52
CA CYS A 47 -2.53 -12.16 21.93
C CYS A 47 -1.26 -12.43 22.78
N VAL A 48 -0.86 -11.44 23.58
CA VAL A 48 0.34 -11.49 24.42
C VAL A 48 0.33 -12.62 25.46
N HIS A 49 -0.83 -13.17 25.82
CA HIS A 49 -0.94 -14.24 26.81
C HIS A 49 -0.47 -15.58 26.27
N ARG A 50 -1.09 -16.11 25.20
CA ARG A 50 -0.79 -17.44 24.65
C ARG A 50 -0.86 -17.49 23.12
N GLY A 51 -0.75 -16.35 22.43
CA GLY A 51 -0.61 -16.31 20.98
C GLY A 51 -1.89 -16.55 20.18
N ALA A 52 -3.08 -16.49 20.79
CA ALA A 52 -4.33 -16.60 20.03
C ALA A 52 -4.54 -15.38 19.13
N SER A 53 -5.21 -15.56 18.00
CA SER A 53 -5.59 -14.48 17.08
C SER A 53 -6.66 -13.60 17.73
N LEU A 54 -6.41 -12.31 17.84
CA LEU A 54 -7.36 -11.33 18.38
C LEU A 54 -8.47 -11.02 17.36
N GLY A 55 -8.17 -11.08 16.07
CA GLY A 55 -9.14 -10.87 15.00
C GLY A 55 -10.17 -12.01 14.85
N GLU A 56 -9.93 -13.16 15.48
CA GLU A 56 -10.88 -14.27 15.62
C GLU A 56 -11.72 -14.15 16.90
N GLY A 57 -11.56 -13.08 17.67
CA GLY A 57 -12.28 -12.80 18.90
C GLY A 57 -13.61 -12.12 18.68
N ARG A 58 -14.04 -11.35 19.66
CA ARG A 58 -15.30 -10.59 19.61
C ARG A 58 -15.12 -9.19 20.18
N MET A 59 -16.09 -8.32 19.89
CA MET A 59 -16.16 -7.00 20.50
C MET A 59 -16.90 -7.05 21.83
N GLU A 60 -16.32 -6.40 22.84
CA GLU A 60 -16.93 -6.24 24.16
C GLU A 60 -16.66 -4.82 24.66
N LYS A 61 -17.72 -3.99 24.74
CA LYS A 61 -17.65 -2.59 25.21
C LYS A 61 -16.57 -1.73 24.51
N GLY A 62 -16.43 -1.90 23.18
CA GLY A 62 -15.45 -1.17 22.39
C GLY A 62 -14.01 -1.70 22.47
N CYS A 63 -13.80 -2.85 23.11
CA CYS A 63 -12.53 -3.55 23.18
C CYS A 63 -12.61 -4.89 22.43
N VAL A 64 -11.46 -5.37 21.96
CA VAL A 64 -11.35 -6.72 21.40
C VAL A 64 -11.17 -7.73 22.53
N GLU A 65 -12.04 -8.71 22.62
CA GLU A 65 -11.92 -9.81 23.57
C GLU A 65 -11.29 -11.03 22.90
N CYS A 66 -10.17 -11.50 23.46
CA CYS A 66 -9.44 -12.67 23.00
C CYS A 66 -10.31 -13.93 23.08
N PRO A 67 -10.41 -14.75 22.03
CA PRO A 67 -11.30 -15.92 22.00
C PRO A 67 -10.86 -17.04 22.96
N TYR A 68 -9.59 -17.01 23.43
CA TYR A 68 -9.06 -18.09 24.22
C TYR A 68 -9.31 -17.93 25.74
N HIS A 69 -8.97 -16.76 26.33
CA HIS A 69 -9.12 -16.55 27.78
C HIS A 69 -9.88 -15.26 28.14
N GLY A 70 -10.55 -14.62 27.17
CA GLY A 70 -11.36 -13.44 27.39
C GLY A 70 -10.59 -12.18 27.81
N TRP A 71 -9.27 -12.10 27.57
CA TRP A 71 -8.52 -10.86 27.82
C TRP A 71 -9.02 -9.78 26.86
N GLN A 72 -9.31 -8.59 27.40
CA GLN A 72 -9.85 -7.49 26.60
C GLN A 72 -8.78 -6.44 26.33
N PHE A 73 -8.67 -6.03 25.05
CA PHE A 73 -7.67 -5.10 24.54
C PHE A 73 -8.32 -3.82 24.05
N ASP A 74 -7.83 -2.66 24.49
CA ASP A 74 -8.25 -1.35 23.98
C ASP A 74 -7.55 -0.98 22.65
N GLY A 75 -7.92 0.17 22.07
CA GLY A 75 -7.34 0.67 20.82
C GLY A 75 -5.85 1.02 20.88
N ALA A 76 -5.30 1.23 22.08
CA ALA A 76 -3.88 1.42 22.33
C ALA A 76 -3.13 0.10 22.55
N GLY A 77 -3.81 -1.04 22.44
CA GLY A 77 -3.26 -2.37 22.62
C GLY A 77 -3.05 -2.78 24.08
N ASN A 78 -3.54 -2.01 25.06
CA ASN A 78 -3.43 -2.38 26.46
C ASN A 78 -4.52 -3.38 26.84
N VAL A 79 -4.18 -4.34 27.69
CA VAL A 79 -5.18 -5.20 28.34
C VAL A 79 -5.89 -4.40 29.43
N VAL A 80 -7.19 -4.25 29.27
CA VAL A 80 -8.06 -3.51 30.22
C VAL A 80 -8.83 -4.44 31.15
N ARG A 81 -8.92 -5.74 30.80
CA ARG A 81 -9.57 -6.76 31.64
C ARG A 81 -8.90 -8.12 31.45
N ILE A 82 -8.69 -8.80 32.58
CA ILE A 82 -8.25 -10.20 32.66
C ILE A 82 -9.32 -10.93 33.49
N PRO A 83 -10.24 -11.73 32.89
CA PRO A 83 -11.38 -12.31 33.60
C PRO A 83 -11.02 -13.22 34.78
N SER A 84 -9.85 -13.85 34.75
CA SER A 84 -9.37 -14.75 35.81
C SER A 84 -8.81 -14.01 37.03
N LEU A 85 -8.65 -12.68 36.98
CA LEU A 85 -8.19 -11.91 38.13
C LEU A 85 -9.38 -11.37 38.94
N PRO A 86 -9.30 -11.39 40.28
CA PRO A 86 -10.29 -10.73 41.15
C PRO A 86 -10.41 -9.25 40.81
N ALA A 87 -11.60 -8.70 41.04
CA ALA A 87 -11.85 -7.27 40.83
C ALA A 87 -10.87 -6.40 41.62
N GLY A 88 -10.32 -5.35 40.99
CA GLY A 88 -9.34 -4.46 41.60
C GLY A 88 -7.91 -4.96 41.56
N THR A 89 -7.63 -6.17 41.06
CA THR A 89 -6.24 -6.64 40.88
C THR A 89 -5.55 -5.82 39.78
N PRO A 90 -4.36 -5.24 40.05
CA PRO A 90 -3.61 -4.48 39.03
C PRO A 90 -3.22 -5.36 37.85
N ILE A 91 -3.49 -4.86 36.64
CA ILE A 91 -3.06 -5.50 35.39
C ILE A 91 -1.57 -5.15 35.15
N PRO A 92 -0.71 -6.14 34.84
CA PRO A 92 0.69 -5.87 34.58
C PRO A 92 0.88 -4.94 33.38
N ARG A 93 1.77 -3.95 33.46
CA ARG A 93 2.08 -3.00 32.38
C ARG A 93 2.53 -3.68 31.07
N ARG A 94 3.06 -4.91 31.15
CA ARG A 94 3.46 -5.73 30.01
C ARG A 94 2.30 -6.50 29.37
N ALA A 95 1.11 -6.45 29.97
CA ALA A 95 -0.11 -7.02 29.37
C ALA A 95 -0.62 -6.07 28.26
N ARG A 96 0.09 -6.08 27.14
CA ARG A 96 -0.22 -5.24 25.97
C ARG A 96 0.35 -5.83 24.70
N VAL A 97 -0.25 -5.47 23.57
CA VAL A 97 0.23 -5.73 22.21
C VAL A 97 0.61 -4.42 21.53
N ASP A 98 1.29 -4.49 20.39
CA ASP A 98 1.61 -3.32 19.58
C ASP A 98 0.34 -2.77 18.94
N SER A 99 0.19 -1.45 18.96
CA SER A 99 -0.86 -0.69 18.28
C SER A 99 -0.25 0.23 17.22
N TYR A 100 -0.98 0.44 16.14
CA TYR A 100 -0.48 1.14 14.97
C TYR A 100 -1.38 2.32 14.65
N PRO A 101 -0.83 3.50 14.32
CA PRO A 101 -1.61 4.66 13.93
C PRO A 101 -2.53 4.37 12.76
N VAL A 102 -3.75 4.86 12.83
CA VAL A 102 -4.79 4.70 11.81
C VAL A 102 -5.26 6.06 11.33
N VAL A 103 -5.47 6.19 10.02
CA VAL A 103 -6.12 7.34 9.39
C VAL A 103 -7.18 6.83 8.42
N GLU A 104 -8.37 7.41 8.48
CA GLU A 104 -9.42 7.16 7.49
C GLU A 104 -9.35 8.24 6.40
N ARG A 105 -8.99 7.85 5.17
CA ARG A 105 -8.91 8.78 4.03
C ARG A 105 -9.29 8.07 2.73
N TYR A 106 -10.01 8.74 1.87
CA TYR A 106 -10.49 8.22 0.57
C TYR A 106 -11.38 6.97 0.70
N GLY A 107 -12.08 6.83 1.84
CA GLY A 107 -12.93 5.67 2.16
C GLY A 107 -12.12 4.41 2.49
N TRP A 108 -10.83 4.54 2.74
CA TRP A 108 -9.93 3.48 3.18
C TRP A 108 -9.38 3.72 4.58
N ILE A 109 -9.09 2.62 5.26
CA ILE A 109 -8.35 2.59 6.52
C ILE A 109 -6.87 2.44 6.19
N TRP A 110 -6.12 3.49 6.45
CA TRP A 110 -4.66 3.52 6.35
C TRP A 110 -4.05 3.21 7.71
N VAL A 111 -3.09 2.29 7.72
CA VAL A 111 -2.36 1.88 8.92
C VAL A 111 -0.89 2.22 8.72
N PHE A 112 -0.30 2.92 9.68
CA PHE A 112 1.14 3.16 9.70
C PHE A 112 1.85 1.97 10.35
N LEU A 113 2.55 1.16 9.57
CA LEU A 113 3.32 0.02 10.05
C LEU A 113 4.78 0.42 10.27
N GLY A 114 5.14 0.63 11.53
CA GLY A 114 6.49 1.05 11.91
C GLY A 114 6.53 1.76 13.25
N ASP A 115 7.72 2.22 13.63
CA ASP A 115 8.02 2.77 14.95
C ASP A 115 8.30 4.28 14.98
N LEU A 116 8.22 4.97 13.82
CA LEU A 116 8.50 6.41 13.77
C LEU A 116 7.46 7.22 14.56
N PRO A 117 7.92 8.26 15.29
CA PRO A 117 7.02 9.24 15.89
C PRO A 117 6.27 10.00 14.79
N GLU A 118 5.15 10.62 15.14
CA GLU A 118 4.24 11.24 14.18
C GLU A 118 4.92 12.25 13.25
N ALA A 119 5.78 13.10 13.79
CA ALA A 119 6.49 14.12 13.02
C ALA A 119 7.49 13.59 11.98
N GLU A 120 7.91 12.32 12.09
CA GLU A 120 8.86 11.68 11.18
C GLU A 120 8.18 10.76 10.14
N ARG A 121 6.85 10.57 10.26
CA ARG A 121 6.12 9.69 9.35
C ARG A 121 6.03 10.29 7.95
N PRO A 122 6.15 9.47 6.89
CA PRO A 122 5.90 9.95 5.54
C PRO A 122 4.47 10.48 5.40
N PRO A 123 4.25 11.49 4.54
CA PRO A 123 2.91 11.99 4.26
C PRO A 123 2.06 10.91 3.56
N LEU A 124 0.74 11.03 3.66
CA LEU A 124 -0.17 10.29 2.79
C LEU A 124 -0.23 10.95 1.41
N PRO A 125 -0.43 10.18 0.34
CA PRO A 125 -0.57 10.74 -1.00
C PRO A 125 -1.84 11.60 -1.12
N ASP A 126 -1.77 12.66 -1.92
CA ASP A 126 -2.92 13.53 -2.18
C ASP A 126 -3.74 13.02 -3.38
N PHE A 127 -5.07 13.10 -3.21
CA PHE A 127 -6.04 12.76 -4.25
C PHE A 127 -7.23 13.73 -4.21
N PRO A 128 -7.04 14.98 -4.64
CA PRO A 128 -8.05 16.03 -4.56
C PRO A 128 -9.30 15.73 -5.38
N GLU A 129 -9.20 14.95 -6.44
CA GLU A 129 -10.33 14.55 -7.29
C GLU A 129 -11.36 13.70 -6.54
N TYR A 130 -10.95 12.99 -5.50
CA TYR A 130 -11.86 12.25 -4.63
C TYR A 130 -12.72 13.16 -3.75
N GLU A 131 -12.16 14.26 -3.32
CA GLU A 131 -12.82 15.22 -2.43
C GLU A 131 -13.75 16.17 -3.20
N ASP A 132 -13.49 16.39 -4.49
CA ASP A 132 -14.29 17.25 -5.38
C ASP A 132 -15.38 16.48 -6.15
N SER A 133 -16.37 15.99 -5.43
CA SER A 133 -17.51 15.25 -6.01
C SER A 133 -18.39 16.10 -6.94
N ALA A 134 -18.27 17.44 -6.89
CA ALA A 134 -19.00 18.33 -7.78
C ALA A 134 -18.48 18.28 -9.22
N ASN A 135 -17.18 18.11 -9.40
CA ASN A 135 -16.52 18.07 -10.71
C ASN A 135 -16.07 16.67 -11.14
N TRP A 136 -15.95 15.73 -10.19
CA TRP A 136 -15.46 14.39 -10.46
C TRP A 136 -16.45 13.30 -10.08
N ARG A 137 -16.48 12.25 -10.88
CA ARG A 137 -17.16 10.99 -10.59
C ARG A 137 -16.13 9.94 -10.30
N THR A 138 -16.23 9.31 -9.12
CA THR A 138 -15.33 8.22 -8.70
C THR A 138 -16.05 6.87 -8.77
N ILE A 139 -15.31 5.84 -9.16
CA ILE A 139 -15.63 4.43 -8.94
C ILE A 139 -14.45 3.77 -8.28
N ARG A 140 -14.70 2.69 -7.56
CA ARG A 140 -13.65 2.00 -6.80
C ARG A 140 -13.77 0.49 -6.90
N GLY A 141 -12.72 -0.22 -6.63
CA GLY A 141 -12.67 -1.67 -6.57
C GLY A 141 -11.33 -2.15 -6.04
N ASP A 142 -11.10 -3.43 -6.19
CA ASP A 142 -9.87 -4.08 -5.76
C ASP A 142 -9.42 -5.12 -6.79
N TRP A 143 -8.18 -5.58 -6.64
CA TRP A 143 -7.56 -6.62 -7.44
C TRP A 143 -6.52 -7.37 -6.63
N HIS A 144 -6.41 -8.68 -6.84
CA HIS A 144 -5.42 -9.51 -6.17
C HIS A 144 -4.40 -10.04 -7.17
N TRP A 145 -3.12 -9.90 -6.84
CA TRP A 145 -2.00 -10.36 -7.64
C TRP A 145 -1.23 -11.47 -6.93
N LYS A 146 -0.85 -12.48 -7.67
CA LYS A 146 0.19 -13.46 -7.25
C LYS A 146 1.55 -12.91 -7.71
N ALA A 147 1.93 -11.78 -7.19
CA ALA A 147 3.15 -11.06 -7.55
C ALA A 147 3.61 -10.16 -6.41
N ASN A 148 4.90 -9.89 -6.36
CA ASN A 148 5.48 -8.93 -5.44
C ASN A 148 4.94 -7.51 -5.71
N TYR A 149 4.58 -6.78 -4.67
CA TYR A 149 3.99 -5.44 -4.78
C TYR A 149 4.84 -4.44 -5.57
N ALA A 150 6.18 -4.57 -5.51
CA ALA A 150 7.05 -3.68 -6.26
C ALA A 150 6.99 -3.95 -7.77
N ARG A 151 6.79 -5.21 -8.20
CA ARG A 151 6.54 -5.55 -9.60
C ARG A 151 5.20 -4.98 -10.08
N VAL A 152 4.18 -5.02 -9.23
CA VAL A 152 2.88 -4.41 -9.54
C VAL A 152 3.00 -2.91 -9.71
N VAL A 153 3.71 -2.22 -8.80
CA VAL A 153 3.96 -0.78 -8.92
C VAL A 153 4.77 -0.48 -10.18
N GLU A 154 5.86 -1.20 -10.44
CA GLU A 154 6.69 -1.01 -11.64
C GLU A 154 5.89 -1.15 -12.93
N ASN A 155 4.97 -2.13 -13.01
CA ASN A 155 4.09 -2.28 -14.15
C ASN A 155 3.23 -1.02 -14.39
N GLY A 156 2.65 -0.45 -13.33
CA GLY A 156 1.86 0.79 -13.44
C GLY A 156 2.69 2.03 -13.80
N LEU A 157 4.00 2.01 -13.53
CA LEU A 157 4.93 3.10 -13.87
C LEU A 157 5.53 2.97 -15.26
N ASP A 158 5.57 1.76 -15.80
CA ASP A 158 6.06 1.49 -17.15
C ASP A 158 5.01 1.86 -18.19
N PHE A 159 5.23 2.93 -18.93
CA PHE A 159 4.35 3.31 -20.01
C PHE A 159 4.67 2.59 -21.33
N SER A 160 5.86 1.98 -21.45
CA SER A 160 6.33 1.35 -22.68
C SER A 160 5.65 0.03 -22.99
N HIS A 161 5.08 -0.66 -21.98
CA HIS A 161 4.32 -1.90 -22.18
C HIS A 161 2.94 -1.68 -22.82
N ALA A 162 2.32 -0.48 -22.61
CA ALA A 162 0.95 -0.22 -22.99
C ALA A 162 0.61 -0.54 -24.46
N PRO A 163 1.44 -0.24 -25.48
CA PRO A 163 1.19 -0.61 -26.86
C PRO A 163 1.11 -2.10 -27.14
N PHE A 164 1.74 -2.91 -26.30
CA PHE A 164 1.88 -4.37 -26.48
C PHE A 164 0.87 -5.16 -25.68
N VAL A 165 0.54 -4.69 -24.46
CA VAL A 165 -0.36 -5.36 -23.52
C VAL A 165 -1.79 -4.85 -23.63
N HIS A 166 -1.99 -3.55 -23.90
CA HIS A 166 -3.30 -2.91 -23.94
C HIS A 166 -3.71 -2.43 -25.33
N PRO A 167 -4.36 -3.26 -26.15
CA PRO A 167 -4.74 -2.88 -27.53
C PRO A 167 -5.68 -1.67 -27.63
N SER A 168 -6.32 -1.28 -26.53
CA SER A 168 -7.17 -0.09 -26.45
C SER A 168 -6.42 1.18 -26.06
N PHE A 169 -5.19 1.05 -25.55
CA PHE A 169 -4.42 2.15 -24.99
C PHE A 169 -3.24 2.53 -25.88
N GLY A 170 -2.59 1.55 -26.50
CA GLY A 170 -1.41 1.74 -27.32
C GLY A 170 -1.54 1.17 -28.72
N ASP A 171 -0.60 1.53 -29.58
CA ASP A 171 -0.47 1.09 -30.98
C ASP A 171 0.94 0.53 -31.18
N ARG A 172 1.06 -0.77 -31.48
CA ARG A 172 2.35 -1.46 -31.66
C ARG A 172 3.24 -0.83 -32.74
N ASP A 173 2.62 -0.27 -33.78
CA ASP A 173 3.35 0.38 -34.87
C ASP A 173 3.82 1.80 -34.51
N ARG A 174 3.43 2.29 -33.31
CA ARG A 174 3.74 3.62 -32.77
C ARG A 174 4.00 3.55 -31.26
N ALA A 175 4.94 2.71 -30.88
CA ALA A 175 5.28 2.46 -29.49
C ALA A 175 6.28 3.48 -28.90
N GLU A 176 6.71 4.45 -29.70
CA GLU A 176 7.64 5.48 -29.25
C GLU A 176 7.03 6.36 -28.15
N ILE A 177 7.80 6.62 -27.12
CA ILE A 177 7.45 7.54 -26.02
C ILE A 177 8.19 8.84 -26.27
N HIS A 178 7.41 9.93 -26.32
CA HIS A 178 7.94 11.28 -26.50
C HIS A 178 7.82 12.08 -25.20
N ASP A 179 8.63 13.13 -25.06
CA ASP A 179 8.56 14.11 -23.96
C ASP A 179 8.65 13.49 -22.56
N PHE A 180 9.55 12.49 -22.40
CA PHE A 180 9.73 11.82 -21.13
C PHE A 180 10.55 12.68 -20.16
N GLU A 181 9.85 13.40 -19.28
CA GLU A 181 10.39 14.23 -18.22
C GLU A 181 9.96 13.69 -16.86
N ILE A 182 10.87 13.67 -15.89
CA ILE A 182 10.59 13.16 -14.52
C ILE A 182 10.74 14.30 -13.53
N GLU A 183 9.69 14.49 -12.72
CA GLU A 183 9.72 15.31 -11.52
C GLU A 183 9.71 14.39 -10.30
N ALA A 184 10.61 14.62 -9.34
CA ALA A 184 10.73 13.77 -8.16
C ALA A 184 10.99 14.59 -6.90
N ASP A 185 10.41 14.13 -5.80
CA ASP A 185 10.70 14.59 -4.44
C ASP A 185 11.18 13.42 -3.56
N GLN A 186 11.19 13.63 -2.24
CA GLN A 186 11.62 12.61 -1.28
C GLN A 186 10.70 11.37 -1.28
N TRP A 187 9.41 11.52 -1.52
CA TRP A 187 8.40 10.47 -1.33
C TRP A 187 7.71 10.04 -2.60
N SER A 188 7.83 10.82 -3.65
CA SER A 188 7.12 10.62 -4.91
C SER A 188 7.97 10.92 -6.14
N ALA A 189 7.54 10.39 -7.26
CA ALA A 189 7.97 10.87 -8.58
C ALA A 189 6.85 10.66 -9.58
N ARG A 190 6.83 11.49 -10.63
CA ARG A 190 5.94 11.36 -11.78
C ARG A 190 6.68 11.66 -13.07
N ALA A 191 6.25 11.03 -14.14
CA ALA A 191 6.75 11.30 -15.47
C ALA A 191 5.66 11.95 -16.31
N LYS A 192 6.05 12.83 -17.22
CA LYS A 192 5.18 13.34 -18.26
C LYS A 192 5.49 12.61 -19.56
N VAL A 193 4.47 11.99 -20.17
CA VAL A 193 4.61 11.24 -21.41
C VAL A 193 3.53 11.65 -22.40
N THR A 194 3.89 11.70 -23.67
CA THR A 194 2.96 11.92 -24.77
C THR A 194 2.97 10.69 -25.67
N TYR A 195 1.79 10.18 -26.03
CA TYR A 195 1.62 9.02 -26.90
C TYR A 195 0.45 9.18 -27.83
N ILE A 196 0.37 8.36 -28.89
CA ILE A 196 -0.69 8.39 -29.88
C ILE A 196 -1.51 7.09 -29.77
N PRO A 197 -2.67 7.12 -29.07
CA PRO A 197 -3.49 5.92 -28.94
C PRO A 197 -4.19 5.55 -30.24
N PRO A 198 -4.65 4.28 -30.39
CA PRO A 198 -5.47 3.86 -31.50
C PRO A 198 -6.80 4.62 -31.56
N LEU A 199 -7.43 4.62 -32.73
CA LEU A 199 -8.76 5.22 -32.87
C LEU A 199 -9.78 4.42 -32.03
N PRO A 200 -10.68 5.11 -31.30
CA PRO A 200 -11.69 4.44 -30.51
C PRO A 200 -12.64 3.61 -31.40
N ARG A 201 -13.18 2.54 -30.85
CA ARG A 201 -14.16 1.66 -31.51
C ARG A 201 -15.57 1.94 -30.99
N GLY A 202 -16.59 1.56 -31.79
CA GLY A 202 -18.01 1.73 -31.43
C GLY A 202 -18.44 3.20 -31.34
N VAL A 203 -19.35 3.52 -30.42
CA VAL A 203 -19.88 4.89 -30.25
C VAL A 203 -18.81 5.93 -29.91
N TRP A 204 -17.71 5.52 -29.35
CA TRP A 204 -16.55 6.38 -29.01
C TRP A 204 -15.86 6.93 -30.28
N LYS A 205 -16.03 6.28 -31.44
CA LYS A 205 -15.53 6.76 -32.74
C LYS A 205 -16.15 8.10 -33.14
N LEU A 206 -17.36 8.41 -32.67
CA LEU A 206 -18.01 9.69 -32.91
C LEU A 206 -17.32 10.85 -32.16
N MET A 207 -16.60 10.56 -31.09
CA MET A 207 -15.98 11.54 -30.23
C MET A 207 -14.54 11.88 -30.61
N ARG A 208 -13.88 10.98 -31.32
CA ARG A 208 -12.52 11.17 -31.78
C ARG A 208 -12.36 10.62 -33.19
N LYS A 209 -12.33 11.51 -34.17
CA LYS A 209 -12.24 11.18 -35.58
C LYS A 209 -10.79 11.05 -36.07
N GLU A 210 -9.83 11.68 -35.36
CA GLU A 210 -8.42 11.72 -35.73
C GLU A 210 -7.54 11.16 -34.60
N ARG A 211 -6.37 10.65 -34.94
CA ARG A 211 -5.35 10.23 -33.99
C ARG A 211 -4.60 11.46 -33.47
N THR A 212 -5.04 12.00 -32.37
CA THR A 212 -4.36 13.12 -31.72
C THR A 212 -3.50 12.61 -30.55
N PRO A 213 -2.35 13.22 -30.27
CA PRO A 213 -1.56 12.91 -29.10
C PRO A 213 -2.37 13.02 -27.80
N VAL A 214 -2.11 12.13 -26.88
CA VAL A 214 -2.70 12.11 -25.54
C VAL A 214 -1.57 12.25 -24.53
N GLN A 215 -1.76 13.09 -23.54
CA GLN A 215 -0.84 13.26 -22.44
C GLN A 215 -1.21 12.30 -21.32
N ALA A 216 -0.21 11.64 -20.77
CA ALA A 216 -0.34 10.86 -19.53
C ALA A 216 0.76 11.24 -18.54
N GLN A 217 0.45 11.08 -17.26
CA GLN A 217 1.41 11.29 -16.18
C GLN A 217 1.32 10.12 -15.19
N PRO A 218 2.07 9.03 -15.44
CA PRO A 218 2.27 8.01 -14.43
C PRO A 218 3.13 8.55 -13.29
N GLY A 219 2.86 8.13 -12.08
CA GLY A 219 3.63 8.50 -10.91
C GLY A 219 3.44 7.54 -9.76
N PHE A 220 4.34 7.60 -8.79
CA PHE A 220 4.23 6.84 -7.55
C PHE A 220 4.33 7.74 -6.33
N HIS A 221 3.81 7.22 -5.21
CA HIS A 221 4.10 7.71 -3.88
C HIS A 221 4.46 6.51 -2.99
N LEU A 222 5.53 6.62 -2.19
CA LEU A 222 6.03 5.48 -1.41
C LEU A 222 5.02 5.01 -0.36
N SER A 223 4.28 5.94 0.30
CA SER A 223 3.19 5.57 1.21
C SER A 223 2.10 4.82 0.45
N GLY A 224 1.72 3.66 0.98
CA GLY A 224 0.74 2.77 0.36
C GLY A 224 1.24 2.06 -0.89
N ALA A 225 2.53 2.18 -1.25
CA ALA A 225 3.01 1.76 -2.57
C ALA A 225 2.04 2.23 -3.67
N THR A 226 1.68 3.52 -3.59
CA THR A 226 0.64 4.14 -4.41
C THR A 226 1.15 4.36 -5.81
N MET A 227 0.33 4.05 -6.80
CA MET A 227 0.48 4.47 -8.18
C MET A 227 -0.65 5.45 -8.51
N ARG A 228 -0.31 6.50 -9.25
CA ARG A 228 -1.25 7.46 -9.81
C ARG A 228 -0.98 7.62 -11.31
N LEU A 229 -2.01 7.45 -12.12
CA LEU A 229 -1.96 7.66 -13.56
C LEU A 229 -2.99 8.70 -13.95
N ASP A 230 -2.52 9.87 -14.34
CA ASP A 230 -3.35 10.92 -14.95
C ASP A 230 -3.37 10.76 -16.46
N VAL A 231 -4.54 10.85 -17.09
CA VAL A 231 -4.70 10.75 -18.55
C VAL A 231 -5.63 11.85 -19.05
N TRP A 232 -5.11 12.73 -19.90
CA TRP A 232 -5.90 13.78 -20.58
C TRP A 232 -6.34 13.28 -21.96
N LEU A 233 -7.56 12.74 -22.03
CA LEU A 233 -8.15 12.24 -23.28
C LEU A 233 -8.41 13.36 -24.28
N THR A 234 -8.68 14.56 -23.80
CA THR A 234 -8.80 15.82 -24.55
C THR A 234 -8.26 16.95 -23.66
N GLN A 235 -8.28 18.19 -24.13
CA GLN A 235 -7.90 19.37 -23.32
C GLN A 235 -8.74 19.54 -22.04
N THR A 236 -9.98 19.01 -22.03
CA THR A 236 -10.92 19.17 -20.90
C THR A 236 -11.26 17.85 -20.21
N TRP A 237 -11.10 16.71 -20.88
CA TRP A 237 -11.44 15.40 -20.33
C TRP A 237 -10.24 14.76 -19.67
N HIS A 238 -10.34 14.66 -18.38
CA HIS A 238 -9.28 14.12 -17.52
C HIS A 238 -9.80 12.91 -16.75
N MET A 239 -9.01 11.88 -16.70
CA MET A 239 -9.21 10.66 -15.93
C MET A 239 -7.98 10.41 -15.07
N VAL A 240 -8.21 9.98 -13.84
CA VAL A 240 -7.16 9.59 -12.89
C VAL A 240 -7.42 8.16 -12.44
N ILE A 241 -6.43 7.30 -12.51
CA ILE A 241 -6.39 6.02 -11.81
C ILE A 241 -5.47 6.20 -10.62
N PHE A 242 -5.99 5.94 -9.43
CA PHE A 242 -5.26 6.03 -8.17
C PHE A 242 -5.39 4.70 -7.46
N ASP A 243 -4.30 3.99 -7.30
CA ASP A 243 -4.28 2.70 -6.64
C ASP A 243 -3.22 2.61 -5.56
N VAL A 244 -3.46 1.72 -4.60
CA VAL A 244 -2.58 1.42 -3.49
C VAL A 244 -2.30 -0.09 -3.47
N ASN A 245 -1.03 -0.43 -3.48
CA ASN A 245 -0.55 -1.79 -3.70
C ASN A 245 -0.02 -2.40 -2.40
N THR A 246 -0.95 -2.85 -1.56
CA THR A 246 -0.61 -3.38 -0.25
C THR A 246 0.01 -4.78 -0.36
N PRO A 247 1.26 -4.99 0.10
CA PRO A 247 1.84 -6.31 0.20
C PRO A 247 1.08 -7.14 1.25
N VAL A 248 0.38 -8.19 0.84
CA VAL A 248 -0.18 -9.20 1.74
C VAL A 248 0.97 -9.99 2.37
N ASP A 249 1.87 -10.45 1.53
CA ASP A 249 3.15 -11.06 1.85
C ASP A 249 4.19 -10.75 0.75
N GLU A 250 5.25 -11.54 0.65
CA GLU A 250 6.33 -11.32 -0.30
C GLU A 250 5.90 -11.49 -1.77
N THR A 251 4.95 -12.37 -2.04
CA THR A 251 4.56 -12.81 -3.39
C THR A 251 3.10 -12.53 -3.72
N THR A 252 2.38 -11.90 -2.80
CA THR A 252 0.96 -11.59 -2.96
C THR A 252 0.69 -10.13 -2.67
N THR A 253 -0.01 -9.46 -3.58
CA THR A 253 -0.37 -8.05 -3.46
C THR A 253 -1.88 -7.87 -3.56
N HIS A 254 -2.44 -7.04 -2.67
CA HIS A 254 -3.82 -6.58 -2.77
C HIS A 254 -3.83 -5.12 -3.21
N THR A 255 -4.23 -4.88 -4.44
CA THR A 255 -4.43 -3.53 -4.99
C THR A 255 -5.85 -3.07 -4.72
N ARG A 256 -6.01 -1.93 -4.05
CA ARG A 256 -7.27 -1.18 -4.01
C ARG A 256 -7.15 0.03 -4.92
N TRP A 257 -8.16 0.27 -5.75
CA TRP A 257 -8.11 1.32 -6.75
C TRP A 257 -9.34 2.22 -6.73
N ILE A 258 -9.13 3.47 -7.08
CA ILE A 258 -10.19 4.45 -7.38
C ILE A 258 -9.87 5.03 -8.74
N MET A 259 -10.87 5.04 -9.62
CA MET A 259 -10.82 5.78 -10.89
C MET A 259 -11.73 6.99 -10.77
N ALA A 260 -11.15 8.18 -10.97
CA ALA A 260 -11.87 9.45 -11.06
C ALA A 260 -11.93 9.94 -12.49
N ARG A 261 -13.07 10.52 -12.90
CA ARG A 261 -13.26 11.14 -14.23
C ARG A 261 -14.10 12.41 -14.12
N ASN A 262 -13.74 13.44 -14.88
CA ASN A 262 -14.48 14.69 -14.93
C ASN A 262 -15.49 14.75 -16.11
N PHE A 263 -15.62 13.69 -16.89
CA PHE A 263 -16.53 13.53 -18.03
C PHE A 263 -17.46 12.33 -17.81
N PHE A 264 -18.61 12.28 -18.49
CA PHE A 264 -19.63 11.22 -18.32
C PHE A 264 -19.89 10.87 -16.84
N ARG A 265 -20.12 11.90 -16.03
CA ARG A 265 -20.24 11.77 -14.57
C ARG A 265 -21.51 11.08 -14.09
N SER A 266 -22.47 10.77 -14.99
CA SER A 266 -23.67 10.00 -14.64
C SER A 266 -23.31 8.58 -14.20
N PRO A 267 -23.97 8.04 -13.15
CA PRO A 267 -23.82 6.66 -12.72
C PRO A 267 -24.03 5.61 -13.81
N LEU A 268 -24.77 5.93 -14.86
CA LEU A 268 -25.01 5.05 -16.00
C LEU A 268 -23.72 4.60 -16.71
N PHE A 269 -22.64 5.38 -16.60
CA PHE A 269 -21.35 5.06 -17.20
C PHE A 269 -20.39 4.33 -16.27
N ASP A 270 -20.77 4.10 -15.00
CA ASP A 270 -19.90 3.47 -14.01
C ASP A 270 -19.58 2.03 -14.36
N GLY A 271 -20.58 1.28 -14.87
CA GLY A 271 -20.41 -0.11 -15.28
C GLY A 271 -19.39 -0.28 -16.41
N ASP A 272 -19.46 0.57 -17.45
CA ASP A 272 -18.50 0.55 -18.56
C ASP A 272 -17.10 0.95 -18.10
N SER A 273 -17.00 1.99 -17.27
CA SER A 273 -15.74 2.45 -16.71
C SER A 273 -15.07 1.36 -15.86
N ARG A 274 -15.82 0.70 -14.97
CA ARG A 274 -15.34 -0.42 -14.16
C ARG A 274 -14.82 -1.57 -15.02
N LYS A 275 -15.61 -1.97 -16.03
CA LYS A 275 -15.22 -3.05 -16.94
C LYS A 275 -13.91 -2.75 -17.69
N ARG A 276 -13.69 -1.49 -18.08
CA ARG A 276 -12.45 -1.07 -18.74
C ARG A 276 -11.26 -1.10 -17.79
N THR A 277 -11.41 -0.60 -16.56
CA THR A 277 -10.38 -0.64 -15.55
C THR A 277 -9.98 -2.07 -15.20
N LEU A 278 -10.96 -2.95 -14.93
CA LEU A 278 -10.69 -4.35 -14.63
C LEU A 278 -10.00 -5.08 -15.78
N ARG A 279 -10.36 -4.78 -17.04
CA ARG A 279 -9.69 -5.37 -18.19
C ARG A 279 -8.21 -5.02 -18.28
N ILE A 280 -7.80 -3.83 -17.83
CA ILE A 280 -6.38 -3.45 -17.75
C ILE A 280 -5.68 -4.37 -16.76
N PHE A 281 -6.20 -4.50 -15.54
CA PHE A 281 -5.63 -5.40 -14.53
C PHE A 281 -5.58 -6.86 -15.01
N GLU A 282 -6.62 -7.36 -15.69
CA GLU A 282 -6.63 -8.70 -16.28
C GLU A 282 -5.49 -8.92 -17.29
N GLN A 283 -5.24 -7.92 -18.14
CA GLN A 283 -4.19 -7.98 -19.16
C GLN A 283 -2.80 -7.94 -18.53
N ASP A 284 -2.60 -7.09 -17.54
CA ASP A 284 -1.34 -6.95 -16.81
C ASP A 284 -1.02 -8.20 -15.99
N THR A 285 -2.01 -8.82 -15.37
CA THR A 285 -1.85 -10.04 -14.56
C THR A 285 -1.16 -11.16 -15.34
N VAL A 286 -1.50 -11.33 -16.61
CA VAL A 286 -0.91 -12.37 -17.48
C VAL A 286 0.61 -12.22 -17.61
N ILE A 287 1.12 -11.00 -17.48
CA ILE A 287 2.55 -10.67 -17.59
C ILE A 287 3.19 -10.62 -16.21
N VAL A 288 2.63 -9.78 -15.32
CA VAL A 288 3.24 -9.44 -14.02
C VAL A 288 3.43 -10.66 -13.13
N GLU A 289 2.48 -11.61 -13.13
CA GLU A 289 2.58 -12.84 -12.35
C GLU A 289 3.62 -13.85 -12.89
N LYS A 290 4.27 -13.56 -14.02
CA LYS A 290 5.27 -14.41 -14.66
C LYS A 290 6.64 -13.77 -14.79
N ILE A 291 6.83 -12.56 -14.28
CA ILE A 291 8.14 -11.88 -14.32
C ILE A 291 9.15 -12.64 -13.47
N CYS A 292 10.34 -12.86 -14.01
CA CYS A 292 11.45 -13.48 -13.32
C CYS A 292 12.71 -12.60 -13.40
N PRO A 293 13.36 -12.26 -12.27
CA PRO A 293 13.03 -12.69 -10.90
C PRO A 293 11.72 -12.04 -10.40
N GLU A 294 10.98 -12.79 -9.57
CA GLU A 294 9.72 -12.34 -8.98
C GLU A 294 9.92 -11.12 -8.06
N ILE A 295 11.00 -11.16 -7.27
CA ILE A 295 11.38 -10.05 -6.40
C ILE A 295 12.19 -9.04 -7.20
N VAL A 296 11.83 -7.77 -7.10
CA VAL A 296 12.59 -6.68 -7.74
C VAL A 296 14.01 -6.63 -7.18
N PRO A 297 15.05 -6.75 -8.03
CA PRO A 297 16.43 -6.67 -7.61
C PRO A 297 16.74 -5.34 -6.91
N THR A 298 17.59 -5.40 -5.90
CA THR A 298 18.09 -4.19 -5.21
C THR A 298 19.24 -3.54 -5.96
N ASP A 299 20.01 -4.31 -6.73
CA ASP A 299 21.04 -3.79 -7.64
C ASP A 299 20.42 -3.47 -8.99
N LEU A 300 20.40 -2.19 -9.34
CA LEU A 300 19.84 -1.70 -10.61
C LEU A 300 20.55 -2.28 -11.87
N ARG A 301 21.73 -2.90 -11.71
CA ARG A 301 22.50 -3.51 -12.81
C ARG A 301 22.06 -4.94 -13.14
N GLU A 302 21.22 -5.56 -12.31
CA GLU A 302 20.74 -6.93 -12.55
C GLU A 302 19.68 -6.99 -13.66
N GLU A 303 19.11 -5.84 -14.04
CA GLU A 303 18.20 -5.70 -15.17
C GLU A 303 18.68 -4.54 -16.07
N LEU A 304 18.58 -4.72 -17.39
CA LEU A 304 18.95 -3.68 -18.35
C LEU A 304 17.86 -2.62 -18.42
N SER A 305 18.20 -1.37 -18.09
CA SER A 305 17.30 -0.22 -18.18
C SER A 305 17.64 0.67 -19.36
N VAL A 306 16.61 1.27 -19.95
CA VAL A 306 16.70 2.30 -21.00
C VAL A 306 16.06 3.60 -20.52
N LYS A 307 16.09 4.66 -21.33
CA LYS A 307 15.60 6.00 -20.94
C LYS A 307 14.13 5.97 -20.48
N SER A 308 13.28 5.20 -21.13
CA SER A 308 11.85 5.06 -20.79
C SER A 308 11.61 4.43 -19.41
N ASP A 309 12.59 3.74 -18.83
CA ASP A 309 12.49 3.09 -17.50
C ASP A 309 12.86 4.04 -16.36
N GLY A 310 13.10 5.31 -16.66
CA GLY A 310 13.57 6.29 -15.68
C GLY A 310 12.67 6.42 -14.45
N LEU A 311 11.35 6.32 -14.62
CA LEU A 311 10.41 6.41 -13.49
C LEU A 311 10.47 5.16 -12.59
N MET A 312 10.59 3.96 -13.19
CA MET A 312 10.83 2.71 -12.44
C MET A 312 12.16 2.76 -11.69
N ASN A 313 13.22 3.27 -12.34
CA ASN A 313 14.51 3.43 -11.70
C ASN A 313 14.45 4.42 -10.52
N ALA A 314 13.67 5.51 -10.63
CA ALA A 314 13.43 6.42 -9.51
C ALA A 314 12.72 5.71 -8.36
N PHE A 315 11.72 4.86 -8.62
CA PHE A 315 11.06 4.04 -7.60
C PHE A 315 12.02 3.07 -6.93
N ARG A 316 12.83 2.33 -7.69
CA ARG A 316 13.86 1.42 -7.15
C ARG A 316 14.87 2.15 -6.28
N GLN A 317 15.33 3.32 -6.74
CA GLN A 317 16.28 4.13 -5.99
C GLN A 317 15.68 4.56 -4.63
N ARG A 318 14.45 5.06 -4.62
CA ARG A 318 13.77 5.43 -3.37
C ARG A 318 13.57 4.25 -2.43
N ARG A 319 13.15 3.08 -2.95
CA ARG A 319 13.05 1.85 -2.15
C ARG A 319 14.41 1.44 -1.56
N ARG A 320 15.47 1.51 -2.35
CA ARG A 320 16.84 1.22 -1.90
C ARG A 320 17.25 2.14 -0.74
N GLU A 321 16.96 3.43 -0.82
CA GLU A 321 17.22 4.39 0.26
C GLU A 321 16.50 3.99 1.56
N LEU A 322 15.26 3.48 1.48
CA LEU A 322 14.53 2.99 2.65
C LEU A 322 15.15 1.69 3.21
N ILE A 323 15.61 0.79 2.35
CA ILE A 323 16.32 -0.43 2.76
C ILE A 323 17.62 -0.04 3.47
N GLU A 324 18.38 0.88 2.93
CA GLU A 324 19.65 1.37 3.52
C GLU A 324 19.43 2.09 4.87
N ARG A 325 18.24 2.64 5.12
CA ARG A 325 17.82 3.15 6.45
C ARG A 325 17.49 2.05 7.47
N GLY A 326 17.50 0.78 7.08
CA GLY A 326 17.10 -0.34 7.93
C GLY A 326 15.59 -0.52 8.07
N TRP A 327 14.80 -0.05 7.10
CA TRP A 327 13.33 -0.13 7.13
C TRP A 327 12.78 -1.35 6.38
N ALA A 328 13.62 -2.22 5.90
CA ALA A 328 13.18 -3.43 5.22
C ALA A 328 13.13 -4.63 6.16
N ILE A 329 12.05 -5.39 6.08
CA ILE A 329 11.94 -6.69 6.74
C ILE A 329 12.90 -7.65 6.03
N ASP A 330 13.72 -8.35 6.80
CA ASP A 330 14.49 -9.49 6.32
C ASP A 330 13.53 -10.67 6.12
N VAL A 331 13.13 -10.87 4.87
CA VAL A 331 12.07 -11.83 4.51
C VAL A 331 12.52 -13.27 4.71
N ASP A 332 13.80 -13.57 4.47
CA ASP A 332 14.33 -14.94 4.64
C ASP A 332 14.34 -15.31 6.11
N MET A 333 14.80 -14.42 6.98
CA MET A 333 14.73 -14.65 8.42
C MET A 333 13.28 -14.66 8.94
N LEU A 334 12.40 -13.80 8.40
CA LEU A 334 10.98 -13.80 8.75
C LEU A 334 10.35 -15.17 8.41
N ARG A 335 10.60 -15.69 7.21
CA ARG A 335 10.08 -16.98 6.75
C ARG A 335 10.53 -18.13 7.66
N GLN A 336 11.81 -18.19 8.03
CA GLN A 336 12.33 -19.18 8.99
C GLN A 336 11.62 -19.09 10.35
N HIS A 337 11.27 -17.88 10.80
CA HIS A 337 10.55 -17.71 12.06
C HIS A 337 9.08 -18.12 11.95
N ILE A 338 8.40 -17.82 10.82
CA ILE A 338 7.03 -18.24 10.57
C ILE A 338 6.94 -19.77 10.49
N ASP A 339 7.86 -20.42 9.78
CA ASP A 339 7.94 -21.89 9.69
C ASP A 339 8.20 -22.52 11.05
N GLY A 340 9.00 -21.85 11.92
CA GLY A 340 9.18 -22.18 13.32
C GLY A 340 8.01 -21.81 14.23
N LYS A 341 6.87 -21.33 13.68
CA LYS A 341 5.65 -20.89 14.39
C LYS A 341 5.94 -19.89 15.51
N ARG A 342 6.85 -18.96 15.28
CA ARG A 342 7.17 -17.88 16.24
C ARG A 342 6.25 -16.69 16.01
N ALA A 343 5.72 -16.15 17.11
CA ALA A 343 4.95 -14.91 17.06
C ALA A 343 5.88 -13.71 16.94
N LEU A 344 5.70 -12.93 15.88
CA LEU A 344 6.46 -11.71 15.61
C LEU A 344 5.51 -10.55 15.35
N VAL A 345 5.99 -9.33 15.61
CA VAL A 345 5.23 -8.09 15.36
C VAL A 345 6.10 -7.05 14.66
N ILE A 346 5.52 -6.15 13.89
CA ILE A 346 6.21 -4.94 13.45
C ILE A 346 6.39 -4.03 14.67
N PRO A 347 7.55 -3.38 14.88
CA PRO A 347 7.71 -2.46 15.99
C PRO A 347 6.77 -1.27 15.86
N SER A 348 6.10 -0.87 16.95
CA SER A 348 5.18 0.27 17.02
C SER A 348 5.86 1.52 17.57
N PRO A 349 5.29 2.73 17.36
CA PRO A 349 5.81 3.97 17.94
C PRO A 349 5.91 3.93 19.47
N GLU A 350 4.92 3.34 20.13
CA GLU A 350 4.92 3.18 21.58
C GLU A 350 6.04 2.24 22.08
N ARG A 351 6.33 1.18 21.31
CA ARG A 351 7.46 0.29 21.60
C ARG A 351 8.78 1.06 21.53
N ARG A 352 8.97 1.90 20.51
CA ARG A 352 10.17 2.76 20.41
C ARG A 352 10.26 3.73 21.57
N ALA A 353 9.17 4.43 21.90
CA ALA A 353 9.13 5.41 22.99
C ALA A 353 9.48 4.78 24.37
N SER A 354 9.10 3.53 24.59
CA SER A 354 9.38 2.78 25.82
C SER A 354 10.67 1.95 25.78
N ASN A 355 11.46 2.02 24.70
CA ASN A 355 12.61 1.13 24.44
C ASN A 355 12.25 -0.37 24.62
N GLY A 356 11.04 -0.75 24.23
CA GLY A 356 10.55 -2.12 24.32
C GLY A 356 10.27 -2.64 25.73
N LYS A 357 10.48 -1.86 26.80
CA LYS A 357 10.40 -2.32 28.20
C LYS A 357 9.06 -2.92 28.60
N ASN A 358 7.98 -2.51 27.96
CA ASN A 358 6.62 -2.94 28.28
C ASN A 358 6.04 -3.95 27.28
N PHE A 359 6.87 -4.56 26.44
CA PHE A 359 6.41 -5.48 25.40
C PHE A 359 7.01 -6.88 25.59
N VAL A 360 6.23 -7.90 25.32
CA VAL A 360 6.62 -9.32 25.48
C VAL A 360 6.99 -9.94 24.11
N LEU A 361 6.21 -9.65 23.07
CA LEU A 361 6.41 -10.22 21.75
C LEU A 361 7.70 -9.65 21.11
N LYS A 362 8.37 -10.49 20.32
CA LYS A 362 9.56 -10.08 19.56
C LYS A 362 9.16 -9.37 18.27
N THR A 363 10.00 -8.45 17.84
CA THR A 363 9.83 -7.77 16.56
C THR A 363 10.35 -8.61 15.40
N VAL A 364 9.85 -8.32 14.20
CA VAL A 364 10.38 -8.88 12.94
C VAL A 364 11.85 -8.57 12.77
N PRO A 365 12.62 -9.47 12.13
CA PRO A 365 13.98 -9.18 11.73
C PRO A 365 13.99 -8.09 10.65
N LEU A 366 14.89 -7.12 10.78
CA LEU A 366 15.09 -6.08 9.79
C LEU A 366 16.47 -6.21 9.15
N ILE A 367 16.58 -5.84 7.87
CA ILE A 367 17.87 -5.67 7.21
C ILE A 367 18.59 -4.52 7.92
N PRO A 368 19.83 -4.71 8.39
CA PRO A 368 20.56 -3.66 9.12
C PRO A 368 20.75 -2.40 8.27
N ALA A 369 20.58 -1.24 8.90
CA ALA A 369 20.90 0.02 8.25
C ALA A 369 22.35 0.04 7.75
N ARG A 370 22.58 0.56 6.56
CA ARG A 370 23.92 0.77 6.04
C ARG A 370 24.57 1.91 6.87
N ARG A 371 25.66 1.62 7.58
CA ARG A 371 26.41 2.67 8.27
C ARG A 371 26.99 3.61 7.23
N GLU A 372 26.71 4.91 7.32
CA GLU A 372 27.50 5.90 6.58
C GLU A 372 28.99 5.67 6.91
N PRO A 373 29.88 5.64 5.89
CA PRO A 373 31.30 5.61 6.17
C PRO A 373 31.59 6.84 7.03
N ALA A 374 32.19 6.62 8.22
CA ALA A 374 32.63 7.72 9.07
C ALA A 374 33.45 8.68 8.21
N LEU A 375 33.02 9.93 8.11
CA LEU A 375 33.81 10.98 7.50
C LEU A 375 35.20 10.91 8.12
N GLN A 376 36.18 10.42 7.35
CA GLN A 376 37.57 10.55 7.76
C GLN A 376 37.85 12.05 7.82
N THR A 377 37.80 12.60 9.03
CA THR A 377 38.38 13.89 9.33
C THR A 377 39.84 13.76 8.94
N ALA A 378 40.18 14.30 7.75
CA ALA A 378 41.55 14.50 7.37
C ALA A 378 42.15 15.46 8.39
N ALA A 379 42.91 14.90 9.33
CA ALA A 379 43.81 15.66 10.17
C ALA A 379 44.92 16.15 9.24
N GLN A 380 44.97 17.46 9.00
CA GLN A 380 46.13 18.15 8.52
C GLN A 380 47.11 18.34 9.67
#